data_0a2099f36068bf774cdca14c764d9b79
#
_entry.id   0a2099f36068bf774cdca14c764d9b79
#
_cell.length_a   1.000
_cell.length_b   1.000
_cell.length_c   1.000
_cell.angle_alpha   90.00
_cell.angle_beta   90.00
_cell.angle_gamma   90.00
#
_symmetry.space_group_name_H-M   'P 1'
#
loop_
_entity.id
_entity.type
_entity.pdbx_description
1 polymer ?
#
loop_
_entity_poly.entity_id
_entity_poly.type
_entity_poly.pdbx_seq_one_letter_code
_entity_poly.pdbx_strand_id
1 'polypeptide(L)'
;MSSPLLDLEPRLLWQHFDGIRQIPRPSKHEEKISEHVENWASERGFEVRKDEAGSMVISVPATEGRENAETIILQGHLDMVCEKNSDVDHDFMTQGIEVEVDDDWVRAKGTTLGADNGIGLAAAMAFADDPEVVHGPLEILATVDEETGLTGAKMLDPSILSGKILLNLDTEEDGAIYMGCAGGADTDAFMRASRRRGLLGSVPVKLAVRGLRGGHSGLNIIENRGNAIKLATRVIQAALYAGIDVDVVSIDGGSKHNAIPRECFAVCRLDKGALDEFRGVAAACATDFHEEFDATDPDLEVVVEEMDDDEATRRVLNIHARDRLLRLLDSLPHGVLSMSREVPGLVETSANLAVVETQEDGLKFVTSHRSSVMPALFAVRRSVTSTFRQAGASVSYDEHYPGWKPNPESPILKRTADVYERVFGEQPEICLLYTSDAADERG
;
A
#
# COMPACT_ATOMS: atom_id res chain seq x y z
N MET A 1 5.40 -12.70 -38.91
CA MET A 1 5.26 -14.00 -38.21
C MET A 1 3.98 -13.92 -37.42
N SER A 2 3.20 -15.00 -37.32
CA SER A 2 2.05 -15.04 -36.43
C SER A 2 2.52 -14.90 -34.97
N SER A 3 1.71 -14.28 -34.13
CA SER A 3 2.01 -14.17 -32.69
C SER A 3 2.09 -15.55 -32.04
N PRO A 4 3.06 -15.82 -31.15
CA PRO A 4 3.18 -17.10 -30.47
C PRO A 4 2.00 -17.39 -29.52
N LEU A 5 1.22 -16.36 -29.14
CA LEU A 5 0.07 -16.51 -28.26
C LEU A 5 -1.14 -17.18 -28.93
N LEU A 6 -1.24 -17.11 -30.27
CA LEU A 6 -2.41 -17.59 -31.02
C LEU A 6 -2.52 -19.13 -31.08
N ASP A 7 -1.47 -19.81 -30.66
CA ASP A 7 -1.44 -21.29 -30.55
C ASP A 7 -1.77 -21.79 -29.13
N LEU A 8 -2.01 -20.88 -28.17
CA LEU A 8 -2.31 -21.20 -26.78
C LEU A 8 -3.82 -21.37 -26.53
N GLU A 9 -4.15 -22.19 -25.52
CA GLU A 9 -5.52 -22.38 -25.03
C GLU A 9 -5.70 -21.77 -23.63
N PRO A 10 -6.88 -21.14 -23.33
CA PRO A 10 -8.08 -20.98 -24.16
C PRO A 10 -7.88 -19.96 -25.30
N ARG A 11 -8.21 -20.36 -26.49
CA ARG A 11 -7.86 -19.60 -27.70
C ARG A 11 -8.40 -18.16 -27.72
N LEU A 12 -9.65 -17.95 -27.33
CA LEU A 12 -10.27 -16.62 -27.32
C LEU A 12 -9.57 -15.68 -26.34
N LEU A 13 -9.19 -16.16 -25.17
CA LEU A 13 -8.43 -15.41 -24.18
C LEU A 13 -7.13 -14.87 -24.77
N TRP A 14 -6.33 -15.74 -25.35
CA TRP A 14 -5.03 -15.37 -25.93
C TRP A 14 -5.15 -14.50 -27.18
N GLN A 15 -6.22 -14.64 -27.96
CA GLN A 15 -6.50 -13.75 -29.07
C GLN A 15 -6.78 -12.32 -28.60
N HIS A 16 -7.61 -12.15 -27.57
CA HIS A 16 -7.87 -10.83 -26.99
C HIS A 16 -6.63 -10.25 -26.33
N PHE A 17 -5.90 -11.02 -25.54
CA PHE A 17 -4.66 -10.56 -24.93
C PHE A 17 -3.61 -10.16 -25.98
N ASP A 18 -3.48 -10.92 -27.07
CA ASP A 18 -2.58 -10.57 -28.18
C ASP A 18 -2.96 -9.24 -28.83
N GLY A 19 -4.25 -8.95 -28.95
CA GLY A 19 -4.74 -7.65 -29.43
C GLY A 19 -4.40 -6.51 -28.44
N ILE A 20 -4.70 -6.69 -27.18
CA ILE A 20 -4.49 -5.72 -26.10
C ILE A 20 -3.01 -5.36 -25.95
N ARG A 21 -2.10 -6.34 -25.87
CA ARG A 21 -0.66 -6.10 -25.69
C ARG A 21 0.00 -5.32 -26.83
N GLN A 22 -0.61 -5.34 -28.02
CA GLN A 22 -0.11 -4.58 -29.19
C GLN A 22 -0.47 -3.10 -29.14
N ILE A 23 -1.32 -2.69 -28.20
CA ILE A 23 -1.81 -1.33 -28.07
C ILE A 23 -1.07 -0.63 -26.91
N PRO A 24 -0.38 0.48 -27.18
CA PRO A 24 0.17 1.35 -26.12
C PRO A 24 -0.95 1.82 -25.18
N ARG A 25 -0.76 1.57 -23.87
CA ARG A 25 -1.76 1.88 -22.84
C ARG A 25 -1.14 2.31 -21.49
N PRO A 26 -0.16 3.24 -21.49
CA PRO A 26 0.34 3.79 -20.24
C PRO A 26 -0.78 4.47 -19.44
N SER A 27 -0.70 4.46 -18.12
CA SER A 27 -1.63 5.20 -17.25
C SER A 27 -1.77 6.66 -17.69
N LYS A 28 -3.00 7.18 -17.74
CA LYS A 28 -3.39 8.51 -18.24
C LYS A 28 -3.25 8.70 -19.77
N HIS A 29 -3.01 7.62 -20.51
CA HIS A 29 -2.90 7.59 -21.98
C HIS A 29 -3.61 6.37 -22.56
N GLU A 30 -4.80 6.05 -22.03
CA GLU A 30 -5.59 4.87 -22.37
C GLU A 30 -6.51 5.05 -23.60
N GLU A 31 -6.42 6.18 -24.32
CA GLU A 31 -7.34 6.48 -25.43
C GLU A 31 -7.34 5.40 -26.49
N LYS A 32 -6.17 4.84 -26.85
CA LYS A 32 -6.05 3.82 -27.90
C LYS A 32 -6.66 2.48 -27.47
N ILE A 33 -6.44 2.07 -26.22
CA ILE A 33 -7.03 0.81 -25.72
C ILE A 33 -8.53 0.99 -25.50
N SER A 34 -8.98 2.16 -25.05
CA SER A 34 -10.40 2.50 -24.94
C SER A 34 -11.10 2.39 -26.30
N GLU A 35 -10.52 2.97 -27.36
CA GLU A 35 -11.05 2.86 -28.72
C GLU A 35 -11.09 1.41 -29.21
N HIS A 36 -10.08 0.60 -28.91
CA HIS A 36 -10.06 -0.82 -29.25
C HIS A 36 -11.22 -1.59 -28.63
N VAL A 37 -11.46 -1.39 -27.30
CA VAL A 37 -12.54 -2.06 -26.58
C VAL A 37 -13.91 -1.58 -27.07
N GLU A 38 -14.06 -0.28 -27.39
CA GLU A 38 -15.29 0.26 -27.98
C GLU A 38 -15.59 -0.32 -29.37
N ASN A 39 -14.57 -0.42 -30.21
CA ASN A 39 -14.71 -1.00 -31.55
C ASN A 39 -15.11 -2.48 -31.43
N TRP A 40 -14.45 -3.25 -30.56
CA TRP A 40 -14.83 -4.63 -30.27
C TRP A 40 -16.29 -4.77 -29.84
N ALA A 41 -16.75 -3.91 -28.92
CA ALA A 41 -18.14 -3.90 -28.44
C ALA A 41 -19.13 -3.51 -29.55
N SER A 42 -18.79 -2.47 -30.34
CA SER A 42 -19.63 -1.99 -31.44
C SER A 42 -19.82 -3.01 -32.54
N GLU A 43 -18.79 -3.77 -32.92
CA GLU A 43 -18.85 -4.86 -33.89
C GLU A 43 -19.84 -5.96 -33.51
N ARG A 44 -20.08 -6.13 -32.18
CA ARG A 44 -21.02 -7.10 -31.59
C ARG A 44 -22.40 -6.53 -31.29
N GLY A 45 -22.56 -5.22 -31.49
CA GLY A 45 -23.79 -4.51 -31.16
C GLY A 45 -24.01 -4.34 -29.64
N PHE A 46 -22.94 -4.39 -28.83
CA PHE A 46 -23.02 -4.17 -27.41
C PHE A 46 -23.11 -2.66 -27.11
N GLU A 47 -23.91 -2.29 -26.14
CA GLU A 47 -24.00 -0.91 -25.65
C GLU A 47 -22.80 -0.56 -24.80
N VAL A 48 -22.20 0.61 -25.05
CA VAL A 48 -21.09 1.16 -24.27
C VAL A 48 -21.53 2.44 -23.58
N ARG A 49 -21.32 2.54 -22.27
CA ARG A 49 -21.52 3.74 -21.46
C ARG A 49 -20.17 4.16 -20.87
N LYS A 50 -19.91 5.46 -20.83
CA LYS A 50 -18.68 6.03 -20.25
C LYS A 50 -19.02 7.03 -19.17
N ASP A 51 -18.17 7.12 -18.16
CA ASP A 51 -18.19 8.20 -17.18
C ASP A 51 -17.26 9.36 -17.59
N GLU A 52 -17.22 10.41 -16.75
CA GLU A 52 -16.39 11.59 -16.99
C GLU A 52 -14.88 11.31 -16.85
N ALA A 53 -14.50 10.28 -16.10
CA ALA A 53 -13.10 9.88 -15.94
C ALA A 53 -12.57 9.10 -17.16
N GLY A 54 -13.45 8.54 -17.98
CA GLY A 54 -13.11 7.71 -19.13
C GLY A 54 -13.26 6.21 -18.88
N SER A 55 -13.65 5.79 -17.67
CA SER A 55 -14.02 4.40 -17.39
C SER A 55 -15.27 4.02 -18.19
N MET A 56 -15.35 2.77 -18.64
CA MET A 56 -16.44 2.32 -19.49
C MET A 56 -17.11 1.05 -18.98
N VAL A 57 -18.39 0.94 -19.28
CA VAL A 57 -19.20 -0.26 -19.04
C VAL A 57 -19.74 -0.75 -20.38
N ILE A 58 -19.43 -1.98 -20.73
CA ILE A 58 -19.95 -2.68 -21.91
C ILE A 58 -21.05 -3.63 -21.46
N SER A 59 -22.27 -3.43 -21.97
CA SER A 59 -23.44 -4.28 -21.67
C SER A 59 -23.51 -5.44 -22.63
N VAL A 60 -23.34 -6.65 -22.14
CA VAL A 60 -23.43 -7.90 -22.92
C VAL A 60 -24.77 -8.55 -22.62
N PRO A 61 -25.64 -8.72 -23.64
CA PRO A 61 -26.94 -9.35 -23.47
C PRO A 61 -26.81 -10.80 -22.97
N ALA A 62 -27.78 -11.25 -22.19
CA ALA A 62 -27.84 -12.64 -21.75
C ALA A 62 -27.97 -13.61 -22.94
N THR A 63 -27.49 -14.83 -22.79
CA THR A 63 -27.82 -15.92 -23.70
C THR A 63 -29.30 -16.28 -23.58
N GLU A 64 -29.88 -16.84 -24.65
CA GLU A 64 -31.32 -17.17 -24.73
C GLU A 64 -31.79 -17.97 -23.52
N GLY A 65 -32.87 -17.52 -22.88
CA GLY A 65 -33.46 -18.13 -21.69
C GLY A 65 -32.77 -17.75 -20.36
N ARG A 66 -31.83 -16.82 -20.35
CA ARG A 66 -31.10 -16.31 -19.16
C ARG A 66 -31.34 -14.82 -18.89
N GLU A 67 -32.25 -14.17 -19.57
CA GLU A 67 -32.50 -12.73 -19.52
C GLU A 67 -32.93 -12.23 -18.13
N ASN A 68 -33.50 -13.12 -17.30
CA ASN A 68 -33.95 -12.79 -15.95
C ASN A 68 -32.91 -13.11 -14.86
N ALA A 69 -31.70 -13.55 -15.22
CA ALA A 69 -30.65 -13.75 -14.24
C ALA A 69 -30.12 -12.41 -13.74
N GLU A 70 -29.50 -12.41 -12.55
CA GLU A 70 -28.84 -11.21 -12.02
C GLU A 70 -27.66 -10.82 -12.92
N THR A 71 -27.51 -9.53 -13.17
CA THR A 71 -26.38 -8.98 -13.93
C THR A 71 -25.09 -9.12 -13.14
N ILE A 72 -24.05 -9.70 -13.74
CA ILE A 72 -22.72 -9.82 -13.17
C ILE A 72 -21.80 -8.81 -13.84
N ILE A 73 -21.02 -8.08 -13.05
CA ILE A 73 -20.00 -7.15 -13.50
C ILE A 73 -18.67 -7.89 -13.46
N LEU A 74 -17.95 -7.93 -14.57
CA LEU A 74 -16.55 -8.37 -14.69
C LEU A 74 -15.70 -7.11 -14.77
N GLN A 75 -14.80 -6.89 -13.80
CA GLN A 75 -14.04 -5.65 -13.73
C GLN A 75 -12.54 -5.91 -13.93
N GLY A 76 -11.92 -5.06 -14.70
CA GLY A 76 -10.48 -4.93 -14.88
C GLY A 76 -10.11 -3.50 -15.24
N HIS A 77 -8.80 -3.19 -15.33
CA HIS A 77 -8.34 -1.87 -15.74
C HIS A 77 -7.66 -1.87 -17.12
N LEU A 78 -7.64 -0.69 -17.76
CA LEU A 78 -7.18 -0.50 -19.13
C LEU A 78 -5.67 -0.21 -19.22
N ASP A 79 -5.10 0.46 -18.24
CA ASP A 79 -3.70 0.87 -18.21
C ASP A 79 -2.75 -0.26 -17.80
N MET A 80 -1.48 0.02 -17.77
CA MET A 80 -0.43 -0.88 -17.31
C MET A 80 0.79 -0.09 -16.82
N VAL A 81 1.55 -0.68 -15.91
CA VAL A 81 2.89 -0.21 -15.53
C VAL A 81 3.84 -0.29 -16.73
N CYS A 82 4.54 0.80 -17.01
CA CYS A 82 5.44 0.95 -18.15
C CYS A 82 6.91 0.99 -17.68
N GLU A 83 7.52 -0.19 -17.47
CA GLU A 83 8.91 -0.34 -17.07
C GLU A 83 9.70 -1.20 -18.07
N LYS A 84 10.98 -0.91 -18.26
CA LYS A 84 11.88 -1.65 -19.13
C LYS A 84 13.30 -1.75 -18.57
N ASN A 85 14.03 -2.76 -19.02
CA ASN A 85 15.43 -2.89 -18.72
C ASN A 85 16.23 -1.70 -19.33
N SER A 86 17.29 -1.29 -18.69
CA SER A 86 18.07 -0.11 -19.09
C SER A 86 18.75 -0.23 -20.47
N ASP A 87 18.91 -1.45 -20.95
CA ASP A 87 19.51 -1.79 -22.26
C ASP A 87 18.48 -2.02 -23.37
N VAL A 88 17.19 -1.90 -23.06
CA VAL A 88 16.09 -2.10 -24.02
C VAL A 88 15.64 -0.75 -24.58
N ASP A 89 15.60 -0.64 -25.90
CA ASP A 89 15.03 0.51 -26.59
C ASP A 89 13.55 0.22 -26.91
N HIS A 90 12.65 0.72 -26.08
CA HIS A 90 11.19 0.58 -26.22
C HIS A 90 10.49 1.88 -25.85
N ASP A 91 9.51 2.28 -26.64
CA ASP A 91 8.66 3.44 -26.41
C ASP A 91 7.21 3.00 -26.14
N PHE A 92 6.82 2.99 -24.88
CA PHE A 92 5.47 2.61 -24.45
C PHE A 92 4.34 3.50 -24.97
N MET A 93 4.64 4.68 -25.52
CA MET A 93 3.63 5.55 -26.12
C MET A 93 3.25 5.13 -27.56
N THR A 94 4.14 4.39 -28.22
CA THR A 94 3.99 4.10 -29.65
C THR A 94 4.13 2.63 -30.01
N GLN A 95 4.74 1.81 -29.14
CA GLN A 95 5.04 0.41 -29.44
C GLN A 95 4.24 -0.52 -28.52
N GLY A 96 3.74 -1.62 -29.10
CA GLY A 96 3.16 -2.72 -28.32
C GLY A 96 4.22 -3.61 -27.70
N ILE A 97 3.83 -4.44 -26.76
CA ILE A 97 4.71 -5.32 -26.00
C ILE A 97 5.11 -6.54 -26.82
N GLU A 98 6.41 -6.79 -26.96
CA GLU A 98 6.93 -8.01 -27.56
C GLU A 98 6.96 -9.14 -26.54
N VAL A 99 6.43 -10.31 -26.94
CA VAL A 99 6.34 -11.48 -26.07
C VAL A 99 7.01 -12.70 -26.67
N GLU A 100 7.33 -13.64 -25.81
CA GLU A 100 7.73 -15.00 -26.16
C GLU A 100 7.03 -16.00 -25.24
N VAL A 101 6.88 -17.22 -25.71
CA VAL A 101 6.41 -18.35 -24.93
C VAL A 101 7.62 -19.21 -24.56
N ASP A 102 7.84 -19.39 -23.27
CA ASP A 102 8.95 -20.14 -22.68
C ASP A 102 8.38 -21.21 -21.76
N ASP A 103 8.29 -22.44 -22.29
CA ASP A 103 7.56 -23.55 -21.67
C ASP A 103 6.11 -23.17 -21.32
N ASP A 104 5.77 -23.13 -20.05
CA ASP A 104 4.44 -22.79 -19.53
C ASP A 104 4.27 -21.28 -19.23
N TRP A 105 5.24 -20.45 -19.62
CA TRP A 105 5.25 -19.03 -19.31
C TRP A 105 5.14 -18.17 -20.57
N VAL A 106 4.35 -17.11 -20.50
CA VAL A 106 4.39 -15.98 -21.43
C VAL A 106 5.24 -14.87 -20.80
N ARG A 107 6.27 -14.46 -21.50
CA ARG A 107 7.21 -13.43 -21.01
C ARG A 107 7.30 -12.25 -21.97
N ALA A 108 7.42 -11.04 -21.43
CA ALA A 108 7.80 -9.86 -22.21
C ALA A 108 9.32 -9.81 -22.40
N LYS A 109 9.75 -9.25 -23.55
CA LYS A 109 11.17 -9.13 -23.92
C LYS A 109 11.79 -7.85 -23.37
N GLY A 110 12.14 -7.89 -22.11
CA GLY A 110 12.86 -6.79 -21.44
C GLY A 110 12.00 -5.58 -21.06
N THR A 111 10.68 -5.76 -21.08
CA THR A 111 9.69 -4.78 -20.59
C THR A 111 8.75 -5.44 -19.60
N THR A 112 7.89 -4.66 -18.93
CA THR A 112 6.68 -5.16 -18.30
C THR A 112 5.77 -5.81 -19.34
N LEU A 113 5.01 -6.84 -18.94
CA LEU A 113 4.14 -7.62 -19.81
C LEU A 113 2.77 -6.95 -20.00
N GLY A 114 2.26 -6.29 -18.97
CA GLY A 114 0.90 -5.75 -18.92
C GLY A 114 -0.17 -6.84 -18.85
N ALA A 115 0.16 -8.03 -18.28
CA ALA A 115 -0.85 -9.02 -17.95
C ALA A 115 -1.79 -8.49 -16.86
N ASP A 116 -1.28 -7.73 -15.94
CA ASP A 116 -1.96 -6.83 -15.06
C ASP A 116 -2.35 -5.54 -15.85
N ASN A 117 -3.64 -5.21 -16.00
CA ASN A 117 -4.78 -6.17 -15.93
C ASN A 117 -5.28 -6.56 -17.35
N GLY A 118 -4.37 -6.58 -18.32
CA GLY A 118 -4.68 -6.95 -19.70
C GLY A 118 -5.26 -8.37 -19.85
N ILE A 119 -4.85 -9.31 -18.99
CA ILE A 119 -5.38 -10.68 -19.04
C ILE A 119 -6.79 -10.76 -18.46
N GLY A 120 -7.09 -9.99 -17.41
CA GLY A 120 -8.44 -9.90 -16.84
C GLY A 120 -9.43 -9.30 -17.84
N LEU A 121 -9.02 -8.21 -18.51
CA LEU A 121 -9.81 -7.60 -19.58
C LEU A 121 -10.02 -8.59 -20.75
N ALA A 122 -8.96 -9.28 -21.19
CA ALA A 122 -9.03 -10.30 -22.24
C ALA A 122 -9.96 -11.45 -21.85
N ALA A 123 -9.94 -11.89 -20.58
CA ALA A 123 -10.82 -12.92 -20.07
C ALA A 123 -12.30 -12.51 -20.11
N ALA A 124 -12.61 -11.28 -19.69
CA ALA A 124 -13.96 -10.75 -19.76
C ALA A 124 -14.48 -10.66 -21.21
N MET A 125 -13.63 -10.20 -22.14
CA MET A 125 -13.96 -10.15 -23.58
C MET A 125 -14.14 -11.55 -24.18
N ALA A 126 -13.24 -12.47 -23.85
CA ALA A 126 -13.31 -13.86 -24.31
C ALA A 126 -14.58 -14.57 -23.82
N PHE A 127 -14.94 -14.34 -22.56
CA PHE A 127 -16.17 -14.89 -21.97
C PHE A 127 -17.44 -14.40 -22.69
N ALA A 128 -17.44 -13.14 -23.11
CA ALA A 128 -18.55 -12.54 -23.88
C ALA A 128 -18.60 -13.03 -25.36
N ASP A 129 -17.45 -13.44 -25.90
CA ASP A 129 -17.32 -13.90 -27.29
C ASP A 129 -17.52 -15.40 -27.48
N ASP A 130 -17.46 -16.18 -26.39
CA ASP A 130 -17.57 -17.65 -26.49
C ASP A 130 -19.03 -18.09 -26.65
N PRO A 131 -19.41 -18.62 -27.81
CA PRO A 131 -20.78 -19.05 -28.08
C PRO A 131 -21.21 -20.27 -27.27
N GLU A 132 -20.27 -21.01 -26.64
CA GLU A 132 -20.56 -22.18 -25.82
C GLU A 132 -20.86 -21.80 -24.37
N VAL A 133 -20.52 -20.58 -23.95
CA VAL A 133 -20.77 -20.07 -22.60
C VAL A 133 -22.21 -19.61 -22.46
N VAL A 134 -22.91 -20.21 -21.48
CA VAL A 134 -24.29 -19.80 -21.11
C VAL A 134 -24.23 -18.86 -19.92
N HIS A 135 -24.65 -17.60 -20.11
CA HIS A 135 -24.59 -16.56 -19.10
C HIS A 135 -25.85 -15.70 -19.02
N GLY A 136 -26.09 -15.09 -17.84
CA GLY A 136 -27.04 -14.01 -17.68
C GLY A 136 -26.54 -12.70 -18.29
N PRO A 137 -27.23 -11.57 -18.09
CA PRO A 137 -26.71 -10.27 -18.49
C PRO A 137 -25.34 -10.02 -17.85
N LEU A 138 -24.37 -9.50 -18.61
CA LEU A 138 -23.05 -9.14 -18.12
C LEU A 138 -22.80 -7.65 -18.33
N GLU A 139 -21.98 -7.09 -17.46
CA GLU A 139 -21.35 -5.79 -17.65
C GLU A 139 -19.84 -5.98 -17.55
N ILE A 140 -19.09 -5.54 -18.55
CA ILE A 140 -17.63 -5.47 -18.46
C ILE A 140 -17.29 -4.04 -18.07
N LEU A 141 -16.79 -3.86 -16.86
CA LEU A 141 -16.31 -2.58 -16.34
C LEU A 141 -14.81 -2.49 -16.57
N ALA A 142 -14.40 -1.59 -17.45
CA ALA A 142 -12.99 -1.29 -17.74
C ALA A 142 -12.65 0.09 -17.18
N THR A 143 -11.85 0.12 -16.11
CA THR A 143 -11.45 1.36 -15.43
C THR A 143 -10.16 1.93 -16.01
N VAL A 144 -9.89 3.23 -15.79
CA VAL A 144 -8.70 3.95 -16.26
C VAL A 144 -7.81 4.31 -15.07
N ASP A 145 -6.49 4.50 -15.33
CA ASP A 145 -5.51 5.03 -14.38
C ASP A 145 -5.57 4.32 -13.01
N GLU A 146 -5.51 3.00 -13.04
CA GLU A 146 -5.43 2.17 -11.83
C GLU A 146 -4.07 2.33 -11.18
N GLU A 147 -3.00 2.08 -11.94
CA GLU A 147 -1.60 1.91 -11.58
C GLU A 147 -0.94 3.17 -10.96
N THR A 148 -1.47 4.37 -11.21
CA THR A 148 -0.86 5.61 -10.70
C THR A 148 -1.74 6.37 -9.72
N GLY A 149 -3.00 5.99 -9.55
CA GLY A 149 -3.86 6.75 -8.67
C GLY A 149 -5.26 6.23 -8.42
N LEU A 150 -5.65 5.09 -8.99
CA LEU A 150 -7.02 4.55 -8.91
C LEU A 150 -8.07 5.56 -9.39
N THR A 151 -7.71 6.42 -10.36
CA THR A 151 -8.57 7.55 -10.77
C THR A 151 -9.92 7.06 -11.26
N GLY A 152 -9.93 6.02 -12.11
CA GLY A 152 -11.17 5.45 -12.63
C GLY A 152 -12.08 4.88 -11.54
N ALA A 153 -11.51 4.21 -10.54
CA ALA A 153 -12.29 3.66 -9.43
C ALA A 153 -12.81 4.75 -8.49
N LYS A 154 -11.99 5.78 -8.19
CA LYS A 154 -12.36 6.90 -7.32
C LYS A 154 -13.44 7.81 -7.92
N MET A 155 -13.41 7.99 -9.23
CA MET A 155 -14.31 8.89 -9.96
C MET A 155 -15.46 8.16 -10.65
N LEU A 156 -15.57 6.84 -10.48
CA LEU A 156 -16.60 6.02 -11.11
C LEU A 156 -18.00 6.57 -10.82
N ASP A 157 -18.75 6.86 -11.89
CA ASP A 157 -20.16 7.16 -11.76
C ASP A 157 -20.97 5.85 -11.61
N PRO A 158 -21.48 5.54 -10.42
CA PRO A 158 -22.22 4.29 -10.21
C PRO A 158 -23.53 4.21 -11.04
N SER A 159 -24.00 5.31 -11.62
CA SER A 159 -25.20 5.32 -12.45
C SER A 159 -25.02 4.63 -13.80
N ILE A 160 -23.78 4.42 -14.25
CA ILE A 160 -23.50 3.67 -15.48
C ILE A 160 -23.53 2.15 -15.27
N LEU A 161 -23.64 1.67 -14.03
CA LEU A 161 -23.75 0.27 -13.66
C LEU A 161 -25.20 -0.13 -13.38
N SER A 162 -25.58 -1.33 -13.78
CA SER A 162 -26.88 -1.94 -13.42
C SER A 162 -26.72 -3.18 -12.54
N GLY A 163 -25.59 -3.89 -12.68
CA GLY A 163 -25.26 -5.07 -11.88
C GLY A 163 -25.00 -4.74 -10.41
N LYS A 164 -25.16 -5.75 -9.55
CA LYS A 164 -24.89 -5.67 -8.10
C LYS A 164 -23.87 -6.70 -7.64
N ILE A 165 -23.49 -7.62 -8.51
CA ILE A 165 -22.47 -8.64 -8.26
C ILE A 165 -21.28 -8.25 -9.12
N LEU A 166 -20.15 -7.95 -8.47
CA LEU A 166 -18.92 -7.59 -9.13
C LEU A 166 -17.84 -8.64 -8.86
N LEU A 167 -17.23 -9.13 -9.93
CA LEU A 167 -16.04 -9.97 -9.91
C LEU A 167 -14.89 -9.13 -10.45
N ASN A 168 -13.97 -8.74 -9.56
CA ASN A 168 -12.72 -8.10 -9.95
C ASN A 168 -11.76 -9.18 -10.44
N LEU A 169 -11.15 -8.96 -11.62
CA LEU A 169 -10.27 -9.91 -12.29
C LEU A 169 -8.79 -9.49 -12.18
N ASP A 170 -8.46 -8.82 -11.09
CA ASP A 170 -7.18 -8.15 -10.89
C ASP A 170 -6.32 -8.77 -9.78
N THR A 171 -6.66 -9.99 -9.38
CA THR A 171 -5.92 -10.72 -8.35
C THR A 171 -4.71 -11.40 -8.97
N GLU A 172 -3.52 -11.14 -8.44
CA GLU A 172 -2.25 -11.76 -8.89
C GLU A 172 -1.91 -13.09 -8.19
N GLU A 173 -2.56 -13.40 -7.07
CA GLU A 173 -2.29 -14.62 -6.31
C GLU A 173 -3.14 -15.79 -6.80
N ASP A 174 -2.45 -16.85 -7.22
CA ASP A 174 -3.11 -18.11 -7.59
C ASP A 174 -3.74 -18.77 -6.36
N GLY A 175 -4.98 -19.22 -6.50
CA GLY A 175 -5.70 -19.88 -5.42
C GLY A 175 -6.35 -18.96 -4.39
N ALA A 176 -6.23 -17.65 -4.50
CA ALA A 176 -6.78 -16.69 -3.56
C ALA A 176 -8.08 -16.04 -4.06
N ILE A 177 -9.03 -15.83 -3.14
CA ILE A 177 -10.25 -15.02 -3.37
C ILE A 177 -10.28 -13.90 -2.34
N TYR A 178 -10.24 -12.66 -2.81
CA TYR A 178 -10.31 -11.48 -1.96
C TYR A 178 -11.77 -11.06 -1.74
N MET A 179 -12.17 -10.91 -0.47
CA MET A 179 -13.53 -10.56 -0.08
C MET A 179 -13.64 -9.21 0.65
N GLY A 180 -12.59 -8.45 0.66
CA GLY A 180 -12.54 -7.16 1.34
C GLY A 180 -11.20 -6.47 1.14
N CYS A 181 -11.16 -5.18 1.46
CA CYS A 181 -9.95 -4.36 1.39
C CYS A 181 -9.89 -3.40 2.58
N ALA A 182 -8.70 -3.20 3.14
CA ALA A 182 -8.52 -2.13 4.11
C ALA A 182 -8.48 -0.78 3.40
N GLY A 183 -9.29 0.17 3.85
CA GLY A 183 -9.15 1.57 3.48
C GLY A 183 -7.95 2.19 4.19
N GLY A 184 -7.41 3.26 3.62
CA GLY A 184 -6.25 3.97 4.13
C GLY A 184 -6.44 5.47 4.24
N ALA A 185 -5.74 6.07 5.18
CA ALA A 185 -5.70 7.52 5.37
C ALA A 185 -4.40 7.95 6.04
N ASP A 186 -3.73 8.90 5.46
CA ASP A 186 -2.52 9.45 6.04
C ASP A 186 -2.80 10.74 6.81
N THR A 187 -1.90 11.07 7.72
CA THR A 187 -1.93 12.31 8.48
C THR A 187 -0.52 12.88 8.50
N ASP A 188 -0.34 14.03 7.88
CA ASP A 188 0.85 14.84 7.97
C ASP A 188 0.75 15.85 9.10
N ALA A 189 1.85 16.03 9.84
CA ALA A 189 1.88 17.02 10.90
C ALA A 189 3.22 17.74 10.94
N PHE A 190 3.18 19.00 11.37
CA PHE A 190 4.37 19.79 11.58
C PHE A 190 4.32 20.47 12.95
N MET A 191 5.30 20.13 13.79
CA MET A 191 5.46 20.72 15.12
C MET A 191 6.59 21.76 15.09
N ARG A 192 6.26 23.02 15.20
CA ARG A 192 7.27 24.07 15.38
C ARG A 192 8.05 23.84 16.66
N ALA A 193 9.37 23.92 16.58
CA ALA A 193 10.27 23.67 17.70
C ALA A 193 11.33 24.75 17.78
N SER A 194 11.29 25.55 18.85
CA SER A 194 12.33 26.51 19.13
C SER A 194 13.60 25.82 19.63
N ARG A 195 14.74 26.37 19.26
CA ARG A 195 16.06 25.86 19.60
C ARG A 195 16.79 26.78 20.54
N ARG A 196 17.70 26.21 21.33
CA ARG A 196 18.64 26.93 22.16
C ARG A 196 20.07 26.42 21.91
N ARG A 197 21.07 27.09 22.45
CA ARG A 197 22.40 26.56 22.50
C ARG A 197 22.49 25.47 23.55
N GLY A 198 23.11 24.33 23.23
CA GLY A 198 23.37 23.25 24.18
C GLY A 198 24.25 23.70 25.36
N LEU A 199 24.24 22.94 26.44
CA LEU A 199 25.03 23.26 27.64
C LEU A 199 26.51 23.29 27.30
N LEU A 200 27.22 24.21 27.95
CA LEU A 200 28.68 24.33 27.81
C LEU A 200 29.34 23.07 28.38
N GLY A 201 30.26 22.47 27.63
CA GLY A 201 30.93 21.23 28.05
C GLY A 201 30.18 19.94 27.72
N SER A 202 28.94 20.01 27.17
CA SER A 202 28.25 18.84 26.62
C SER A 202 28.90 18.36 25.32
N VAL A 203 28.85 17.05 25.09
CA VAL A 203 29.38 16.39 23.92
C VAL A 203 28.22 15.87 23.04
N PRO A 204 28.35 15.93 21.70
CA PRO A 204 27.36 15.36 20.80
C PRO A 204 27.57 13.84 20.67
N VAL A 205 26.45 13.11 20.64
CA VAL A 205 26.40 11.68 20.39
C VAL A 205 25.29 11.36 19.38
N LYS A 206 25.52 10.35 18.55
CA LYS A 206 24.53 9.76 17.68
C LYS A 206 23.99 8.50 18.33
N LEU A 207 22.70 8.49 18.62
CA LEU A 207 21.96 7.29 18.97
C LEU A 207 21.39 6.72 17.66
N ALA A 208 21.73 5.49 17.34
CA ALA A 208 21.19 4.77 16.19
C ALA A 208 20.40 3.55 16.68
N VAL A 209 19.15 3.43 16.26
CA VAL A 209 18.37 2.19 16.32
C VAL A 209 18.24 1.70 14.89
N ARG A 210 18.72 0.49 14.61
CA ARG A 210 18.80 -0.07 13.27
C ARG A 210 18.75 -1.60 13.29
N GLY A 211 18.81 -2.22 12.11
CA GLY A 211 18.76 -3.69 11.99
C GLY A 211 17.36 -4.27 12.07
N LEU A 212 16.30 -3.44 12.19
CA LEU A 212 14.95 -3.93 12.14
C LEU A 212 14.56 -4.33 10.70
N ARG A 213 13.68 -5.32 10.58
CA ARG A 213 13.19 -5.78 9.27
C ARG A 213 12.34 -4.72 8.57
N GLY A 214 11.58 -3.93 9.33
CA GLY A 214 10.60 -3.03 8.76
C GLY A 214 9.50 -3.80 8.04
N GLY A 215 9.05 -3.29 6.89
CA GLY A 215 8.04 -3.95 6.04
C GLY A 215 6.87 -3.03 5.75
N HIS A 216 5.91 -3.56 5.00
CA HIS A 216 4.71 -2.82 4.61
C HIS A 216 3.75 -2.64 5.80
N SER A 217 3.24 -1.41 5.98
CA SER A 217 2.38 -1.05 7.13
C SER A 217 0.98 -1.68 7.08
N GLY A 218 0.59 -2.30 5.98
CA GLY A 218 -0.62 -3.10 5.85
C GLY A 218 -0.34 -4.59 6.06
N LEU A 219 0.54 -5.19 5.25
CA LEU A 219 0.81 -6.62 5.23
C LEU A 219 1.54 -7.12 6.48
N ASN A 220 2.63 -6.41 6.86
CA ASN A 220 3.50 -6.87 7.94
C ASN A 220 3.14 -6.29 9.31
N ILE A 221 2.12 -5.45 9.41
CA ILE A 221 1.72 -4.83 10.68
C ILE A 221 1.24 -5.86 11.71
N ILE A 222 0.66 -6.96 11.24
CA ILE A 222 0.20 -8.07 12.07
C ILE A 222 1.35 -8.80 12.75
N GLU A 223 2.54 -8.77 12.18
CA GLU A 223 3.73 -9.44 12.72
C GLU A 223 4.29 -8.73 13.96
N ASN A 224 3.76 -7.55 14.28
CA ASN A 224 4.18 -6.75 15.43
C ASN A 224 5.69 -6.45 15.45
N ARG A 225 6.26 -6.13 14.27
CA ARG A 225 7.66 -5.74 14.12
C ARG A 225 7.96 -4.44 14.84
N GLY A 226 9.19 -4.25 15.28
CA GLY A 226 9.63 -3.05 15.96
C GLY A 226 9.56 -1.80 15.06
N ASN A 227 9.29 -0.65 15.69
CA ASN A 227 9.34 0.66 15.03
C ASN A 227 10.53 1.45 15.57
N ALA A 228 11.55 1.68 14.75
CA ALA A 228 12.80 2.30 15.16
C ALA A 228 12.62 3.69 15.78
N ILE A 229 11.62 4.48 15.34
CA ILE A 229 11.31 5.81 15.91
C ILE A 229 10.85 5.67 17.37
N LYS A 230 9.96 4.71 17.62
CA LYS A 230 9.46 4.41 18.97
C LYS A 230 10.59 3.96 19.87
N LEU A 231 11.45 3.06 19.39
CA LEU A 231 12.55 2.50 20.16
C LEU A 231 13.61 3.57 20.48
N ALA A 232 14.00 4.41 19.52
CA ALA A 232 14.91 5.53 19.78
C ALA A 232 14.33 6.52 20.82
N THR A 233 13.02 6.79 20.74
CA THR A 233 12.33 7.63 21.72
C THR A 233 12.39 7.02 23.12
N ARG A 234 12.18 5.70 23.25
CA ARG A 234 12.26 4.98 24.56
C ARG A 234 13.65 5.07 25.17
N VAL A 235 14.74 4.95 24.38
CA VAL A 235 16.12 5.11 24.88
C VAL A 235 16.33 6.51 25.46
N ILE A 236 15.91 7.57 24.73
CA ILE A 236 16.08 8.94 25.21
C ILE A 236 15.26 9.18 26.49
N GLN A 237 14.04 8.68 26.55
CA GLN A 237 13.19 8.78 27.75
C GLN A 237 13.78 8.02 28.92
N ALA A 238 14.28 6.79 28.69
CA ALA A 238 14.94 6.00 29.76
C ALA A 238 16.13 6.73 30.37
N ALA A 239 16.94 7.39 29.52
CA ALA A 239 18.06 8.20 29.99
C ALA A 239 17.60 9.40 30.84
N LEU A 240 16.54 10.11 30.41
CA LEU A 240 15.96 11.21 31.20
C LEU A 240 15.38 10.71 32.53
N TYR A 241 14.74 9.54 32.56
CA TYR A 241 14.25 8.95 33.83
C TYR A 241 15.38 8.46 34.76
N ALA A 242 16.52 8.06 34.20
CA ALA A 242 17.73 7.75 34.97
C ALA A 242 18.41 9.02 35.52
N GLY A 243 17.93 10.21 35.18
CA GLY A 243 18.49 11.49 35.67
C GLY A 243 19.59 12.06 34.74
N ILE A 244 19.84 11.44 33.58
CA ILE A 244 20.78 11.97 32.61
C ILE A 244 20.09 13.09 31.82
N ASP A 245 20.64 14.32 31.87
CA ASP A 245 20.11 15.43 31.10
C ASP A 245 20.54 15.28 29.63
N VAL A 246 19.57 14.95 28.76
CA VAL A 246 19.78 14.72 27.35
C VAL A 246 19.13 15.84 26.53
N ASP A 247 19.92 16.62 25.85
CA ASP A 247 19.46 17.58 24.86
C ASP A 247 19.31 16.89 23.50
N VAL A 248 18.21 17.10 22.79
CA VAL A 248 17.97 16.56 21.45
C VAL A 248 18.31 17.64 20.41
N VAL A 249 19.17 17.30 19.47
CA VAL A 249 19.52 18.11 18.30
C VAL A 249 18.58 17.74 17.15
N SER A 250 18.51 16.46 16.81
CA SER A 250 17.63 15.93 15.77
C SER A 250 17.12 14.53 16.12
N ILE A 251 16.04 14.12 15.48
CA ILE A 251 15.56 12.74 15.41
C ILE A 251 14.97 12.51 14.04
N ASP A 252 15.49 11.52 13.34
CA ASP A 252 15.16 11.26 11.94
C ASP A 252 14.97 9.75 11.75
N GLY A 253 13.83 9.32 11.24
CA GLY A 253 13.50 7.91 11.04
C GLY A 253 12.34 7.71 10.08
N GLY A 254 12.40 6.60 9.35
CA GLY A 254 11.44 6.27 8.30
C GLY A 254 11.62 7.13 7.04
N SER A 255 11.08 6.68 5.91
CA SER A 255 11.20 7.37 4.61
C SER A 255 9.95 7.30 3.75
N LYS A 256 9.10 6.31 3.99
CA LYS A 256 7.87 6.05 3.23
C LYS A 256 6.66 6.02 4.16
N HIS A 257 5.53 6.58 3.71
CA HIS A 257 4.28 6.63 4.47
C HIS A 257 3.72 5.22 4.76
N ASN A 258 3.90 4.29 3.83
CA ASN A 258 3.40 2.91 3.88
C ASN A 258 4.39 1.88 4.45
N ALA A 259 5.54 2.31 4.98
CA ALA A 259 6.56 1.42 5.53
C ALA A 259 6.68 1.54 7.06
N ILE A 260 6.95 0.42 7.74
CA ILE A 260 7.34 0.39 9.14
C ILE A 260 8.80 0.85 9.25
N PRO A 261 9.12 1.90 10.03
CA PRO A 261 10.48 2.42 10.15
C PRO A 261 11.47 1.38 10.70
N ARG A 262 12.45 1.00 9.88
CA ARG A 262 13.49 0.02 10.23
C ARG A 262 14.74 0.65 10.85
N GLU A 263 14.89 1.97 10.72
CA GLU A 263 16.01 2.73 11.25
C GLU A 263 15.54 4.07 11.80
N CYS A 264 16.20 4.53 12.88
CA CYS A 264 16.03 5.87 13.40
C CYS A 264 17.36 6.35 13.99
N PHE A 265 17.70 7.59 13.68
CA PHE A 265 18.91 8.24 14.13
C PHE A 265 18.54 9.50 14.93
N ALA A 266 19.03 9.59 16.16
CA ALA A 266 18.89 10.80 16.96
C ALA A 266 20.27 11.36 17.29
N VAL A 267 20.45 12.65 17.07
CA VAL A 267 21.62 13.37 17.54
C VAL A 267 21.26 14.03 18.86
N CYS A 268 22.01 13.67 19.89
CA CYS A 268 21.81 14.15 21.25
C CYS A 268 23.05 14.85 21.76
N ARG A 269 22.89 15.68 22.80
CA ARG A 269 24.02 16.21 23.58
C ARG A 269 23.80 15.94 25.05
N LEU A 270 24.84 15.55 25.74
CA LEU A 270 24.83 15.26 27.17
C LEU A 270 26.16 15.66 27.81
N ASP A 271 26.19 15.76 29.13
CA ASP A 271 27.44 15.97 29.83
C ASP A 271 28.43 14.85 29.54
N LYS A 272 29.69 15.23 29.29
CA LYS A 272 30.74 14.25 28.95
C LYS A 272 30.89 13.17 30.02
N GLY A 273 30.71 13.53 31.30
CA GLY A 273 30.78 12.60 32.42
C GLY A 273 29.61 11.59 32.49
N ALA A 274 28.50 11.88 31.81
CA ALA A 274 27.33 11.01 31.75
C ALA A 274 27.34 10.05 30.53
N LEU A 275 28.36 10.12 29.67
CA LEU A 275 28.38 9.33 28.41
C LEU A 275 28.36 7.81 28.66
N ASP A 276 29.15 7.33 29.61
CA ASP A 276 29.18 5.88 29.88
C ASP A 276 27.90 5.41 30.56
N GLU A 277 27.25 6.25 31.37
CA GLU A 277 25.94 5.96 31.96
C GLU A 277 24.87 5.93 30.86
N PHE A 278 24.90 6.86 29.90
CA PHE A 278 23.99 6.87 28.73
C PHE A 278 24.16 5.61 27.84
N ARG A 279 25.39 5.17 27.62
CA ARG A 279 25.68 3.89 26.96
C ARG A 279 25.12 2.70 27.72
N GLY A 280 25.24 2.73 29.04
CA GLY A 280 24.65 1.70 29.93
C GLY A 280 23.12 1.63 29.83
N VAL A 281 22.45 2.79 29.80
CA VAL A 281 20.99 2.85 29.58
C VAL A 281 20.61 2.35 28.20
N ALA A 282 21.33 2.75 27.15
CA ALA A 282 21.08 2.28 25.78
C ALA A 282 21.25 0.75 25.66
N ALA A 283 22.26 0.17 26.28
CA ALA A 283 22.48 -1.28 26.33
C ALA A 283 21.38 -2.01 27.10
N ALA A 284 20.90 -1.46 28.22
CA ALA A 284 19.75 -2.02 28.94
C ALA A 284 18.49 -2.02 28.10
N CYS A 285 18.19 -0.90 27.43
CA CYS A 285 17.08 -0.82 26.47
C CYS A 285 17.23 -1.83 25.32
N ALA A 286 18.44 -2.03 24.78
CA ALA A 286 18.67 -3.04 23.75
C ALA A 286 18.32 -4.45 24.23
N THR A 287 18.64 -4.78 25.48
CA THR A 287 18.25 -6.06 26.09
C THR A 287 16.72 -6.21 26.17
N ASP A 288 16.04 -5.17 26.65
CA ASP A 288 14.58 -5.17 26.72
C ASP A 288 13.95 -5.29 25.32
N PHE A 289 14.52 -4.62 24.31
CA PHE A 289 14.02 -4.68 22.93
C PHE A 289 14.22 -6.05 22.29
N HIS A 290 15.34 -6.74 22.60
CA HIS A 290 15.52 -8.13 22.18
C HIS A 290 14.49 -9.05 22.84
N GLU A 291 14.16 -8.86 24.12
CA GLU A 291 13.10 -9.62 24.76
C GLU A 291 11.72 -9.40 24.09
N GLU A 292 11.44 -8.17 23.63
CA GLU A 292 10.18 -7.83 22.97
C GLU A 292 10.12 -8.28 21.50
N PHE A 293 11.23 -8.24 20.75
CA PHE A 293 11.24 -8.29 19.28
C PHE A 293 12.18 -9.34 18.66
N ASP A 294 12.85 -10.20 19.44
CA ASP A 294 13.83 -11.16 18.91
C ASP A 294 13.24 -12.09 17.86
N ALA A 295 11.97 -12.45 17.98
CA ALA A 295 11.27 -13.28 17.01
C ALA A 295 11.03 -12.58 15.65
N THR A 296 10.86 -11.26 15.68
CA THR A 296 10.53 -10.46 14.47
C THR A 296 11.72 -9.68 13.94
N ASP A 297 12.58 -9.17 14.82
CA ASP A 297 13.69 -8.28 14.50
C ASP A 297 15.01 -8.74 15.19
N PRO A 298 15.53 -9.95 14.89
CA PRO A 298 16.69 -10.53 15.59
C PRO A 298 17.99 -9.73 15.41
N ASP A 299 18.08 -8.95 14.34
CA ASP A 299 19.26 -8.14 14.01
C ASP A 299 19.18 -6.70 14.56
N LEU A 300 18.22 -6.44 15.47
CA LEU A 300 18.02 -5.13 16.09
C LEU A 300 19.26 -4.70 16.85
N GLU A 301 19.74 -3.50 16.62
CA GLU A 301 20.87 -2.88 17.29
C GLU A 301 20.53 -1.50 17.84
N VAL A 302 21.02 -1.21 19.04
CA VAL A 302 21.03 0.13 19.64
C VAL A 302 22.48 0.56 19.86
N VAL A 303 22.91 1.57 19.13
CA VAL A 303 24.31 2.01 19.09
C VAL A 303 24.42 3.46 19.51
N VAL A 304 25.42 3.79 20.35
CA VAL A 304 25.75 5.15 20.77
C VAL A 304 27.18 5.47 20.31
N GLU A 305 27.31 6.39 19.38
CA GLU A 305 28.57 6.85 18.78
C GLU A 305 28.87 8.29 19.21
N GLU A 306 30.12 8.59 19.55
CA GLU A 306 30.54 9.98 19.74
C GLU A 306 30.65 10.67 18.38
N MET A 307 30.33 11.95 18.35
CA MET A 307 30.40 12.79 17.15
C MET A 307 31.37 13.95 17.37
N ASP A 308 31.84 14.51 16.26
CA ASP A 308 32.59 15.76 16.30
C ASP A 308 31.71 16.93 16.75
N ASP A 309 32.25 17.80 17.59
CA ASP A 309 31.53 18.98 18.08
C ASP A 309 31.59 20.11 17.06
N ASP A 310 30.55 20.23 16.26
CA ASP A 310 30.39 21.28 15.25
C ASP A 310 29.26 22.28 15.62
N GLU A 311 29.11 23.36 14.83
CA GLU A 311 28.11 24.39 15.09
C GLU A 311 26.68 23.86 14.87
N ALA A 312 26.47 22.86 13.99
CA ALA A 312 25.17 22.27 13.73
C ALA A 312 24.65 21.48 14.96
N THR A 313 25.54 20.72 15.59
CA THR A 313 25.20 19.93 16.78
C THR A 313 24.99 20.79 18.04
N ARG A 314 25.44 22.06 18.04
CA ARG A 314 25.29 22.98 19.19
C ARG A 314 23.91 23.60 19.31
N ARG A 315 23.05 23.50 18.28
CA ARG A 315 21.68 24.01 18.33
C ARG A 315 20.70 22.90 18.65
N VAL A 316 20.36 22.78 19.94
CA VAL A 316 19.44 21.76 20.48
C VAL A 316 18.02 22.28 20.57
N LEU A 317 17.04 21.39 20.59
CA LEU A 317 15.66 21.74 20.93
C LEU A 317 15.63 22.35 22.34
N ASN A 318 14.82 23.40 22.55
CA ASN A 318 14.61 23.84 23.93
C ASN A 318 13.89 22.74 24.74
N ILE A 319 13.99 22.77 26.06
CA ILE A 319 13.50 21.72 26.95
C ILE A 319 12.00 21.43 26.76
N HIS A 320 11.19 22.47 26.51
CA HIS A 320 9.74 22.31 26.30
C HIS A 320 9.45 21.66 24.95
N ALA A 321 10.23 21.99 23.89
CA ALA A 321 10.08 21.35 22.59
C ALA A 321 10.52 19.90 22.64
N ARG A 322 11.66 19.60 23.29
CA ARG A 322 12.14 18.22 23.53
C ARG A 322 11.09 17.38 24.25
N ASP A 323 10.63 17.85 25.41
CA ASP A 323 9.68 17.09 26.22
C ASP A 323 8.34 16.88 25.52
N ARG A 324 7.90 17.89 24.75
CA ARG A 324 6.69 17.80 23.92
C ARG A 324 6.86 16.79 22.79
N LEU A 325 8.02 16.79 22.12
CA LEU A 325 8.38 15.85 21.08
C LEU A 325 8.37 14.41 21.60
N LEU A 326 9.09 14.15 22.68
CA LEU A 326 9.20 12.80 23.24
C LEU A 326 7.85 12.25 23.69
N ARG A 327 7.02 13.08 24.36
CA ARG A 327 5.65 12.68 24.74
C ARG A 327 4.78 12.43 23.52
N LEU A 328 4.91 13.24 22.46
CA LEU A 328 4.18 13.05 21.22
C LEU A 328 4.53 11.71 20.57
N LEU A 329 5.82 11.44 20.36
CA LEU A 329 6.28 10.20 19.75
C LEU A 329 5.89 8.96 20.57
N ASP A 330 5.87 9.08 21.90
CA ASP A 330 5.42 8.02 22.79
C ASP A 330 3.90 7.77 22.69
N SER A 331 3.10 8.85 22.63
CA SER A 331 1.64 8.77 22.63
C SER A 331 1.02 8.39 21.27
N LEU A 332 1.74 8.59 20.17
CA LEU A 332 1.24 8.21 18.84
C LEU A 332 1.09 6.68 18.76
N PRO A 333 -0.06 6.17 18.27
CA PRO A 333 -0.25 4.74 18.13
C PRO A 333 0.64 4.17 17.01
N HIS A 334 1.05 2.92 17.20
CA HIS A 334 1.73 2.11 16.19
C HIS A 334 1.35 0.64 16.38
N GLY A 335 1.18 -0.09 15.29
CA GLY A 335 0.83 -1.51 15.30
C GLY A 335 -0.67 -1.76 15.13
N VAL A 336 -1.08 -2.97 15.46
CA VAL A 336 -2.48 -3.42 15.43
C VAL A 336 -3.25 -2.75 16.55
N LEU A 337 -4.35 -2.07 16.20
CA LEU A 337 -5.26 -1.43 17.15
C LEU A 337 -6.49 -2.27 17.44
N SER A 338 -7.01 -2.98 16.43
CA SER A 338 -8.05 -3.98 16.63
C SER A 338 -7.96 -5.11 15.59
N MET A 339 -8.34 -6.30 16.03
CA MET A 339 -8.53 -7.46 15.18
C MET A 339 -9.99 -7.55 14.73
N SER A 340 -10.23 -8.12 13.55
CA SER A 340 -11.57 -8.36 13.05
C SER A 340 -12.32 -9.32 13.98
N ARG A 341 -13.59 -9.01 14.24
CA ARG A 341 -14.48 -9.89 14.99
C ARG A 341 -15.20 -10.89 14.09
N GLU A 342 -15.21 -10.64 12.79
CA GLU A 342 -15.92 -11.42 11.79
C GLU A 342 -14.99 -12.44 11.12
N VAL A 343 -13.70 -12.09 10.98
CA VAL A 343 -12.68 -12.94 10.34
C VAL A 343 -11.54 -13.17 11.33
N PRO A 344 -11.39 -14.38 11.88
CA PRO A 344 -10.30 -14.70 12.80
C PRO A 344 -8.93 -14.52 12.15
N GLY A 345 -7.97 -13.97 12.89
CA GLY A 345 -6.60 -13.76 12.41
C GLY A 345 -6.39 -12.48 11.58
N LEU A 346 -7.45 -11.75 11.26
CA LEU A 346 -7.40 -10.58 10.41
C LEU A 346 -7.28 -9.29 11.21
N VAL A 347 -6.40 -8.38 10.75
CA VAL A 347 -6.33 -7.01 11.29
C VAL A 347 -7.51 -6.18 10.76
N GLU A 348 -8.33 -5.65 11.66
CA GLU A 348 -9.39 -4.70 11.29
C GLU A 348 -8.85 -3.29 11.17
N THR A 349 -8.07 -2.84 12.16
CA THR A 349 -7.60 -1.45 12.27
C THR A 349 -6.17 -1.41 12.76
N SER A 350 -5.34 -0.62 12.10
CA SER A 350 -3.93 -0.41 12.45
C SER A 350 -3.50 1.04 12.29
N ALA A 351 -2.37 1.38 12.90
CA ALA A 351 -1.70 2.67 12.73
C ALA A 351 -0.19 2.46 12.60
N ASN A 352 0.46 3.29 11.80
CA ASN A 352 1.91 3.29 11.64
C ASN A 352 2.44 4.72 11.82
N LEU A 353 3.35 4.92 12.79
CA LEU A 353 4.19 6.10 12.82
C LEU A 353 5.29 5.90 11.77
N ALA A 354 5.09 6.48 10.60
CA ALA A 354 5.87 6.16 9.41
C ALA A 354 7.15 6.99 9.27
N VAL A 355 7.07 8.30 9.57
CA VAL A 355 8.19 9.21 9.38
C VAL A 355 8.26 10.22 10.52
N VAL A 356 9.46 10.47 11.00
CA VAL A 356 9.84 11.69 11.72
C VAL A 356 11.06 12.28 11.05
N GLU A 357 11.03 13.58 10.80
CA GLU A 357 12.10 14.31 10.13
C GLU A 357 12.32 15.66 10.83
N THR A 358 13.55 15.90 11.25
CA THR A 358 13.95 17.16 11.85
C THR A 358 14.25 18.19 10.76
N GLN A 359 13.57 19.33 10.82
CA GLN A 359 13.77 20.47 9.94
C GLN A 359 14.32 21.67 10.71
N GLU A 360 14.64 22.78 10.02
CA GLU A 360 15.28 23.95 10.63
C GLU A 360 14.42 24.56 11.74
N ASP A 361 13.11 24.71 11.51
CA ASP A 361 12.16 25.39 12.39
C ASP A 361 11.18 24.44 13.12
N GLY A 362 11.36 23.11 12.98
CA GLY A 362 10.48 22.14 13.61
C GLY A 362 10.74 20.71 13.24
N LEU A 363 9.71 19.89 13.36
CA LEU A 363 9.74 18.49 12.99
C LEU A 363 8.50 18.15 12.16
N LYS A 364 8.71 17.42 11.06
CA LYS A 364 7.66 16.83 10.24
C LYS A 364 7.39 15.42 10.73
N PHE A 365 6.12 15.01 10.65
CA PHE A 365 5.66 13.67 10.98
C PHE A 365 4.72 13.18 9.89
N VAL A 366 4.78 11.89 9.59
CA VAL A 366 3.79 11.20 8.76
C VAL A 366 3.31 9.97 9.53
N THR A 367 2.00 9.80 9.60
CA THR A 367 1.37 8.61 10.16
C THR A 367 0.36 8.05 9.18
N SER A 368 0.36 6.75 9.00
CA SER A 368 -0.58 6.03 8.13
C SER A 368 -1.55 5.20 8.97
N HIS A 369 -2.81 5.20 8.59
CA HIS A 369 -3.87 4.47 9.28
C HIS A 369 -4.61 3.61 8.28
N ARG A 370 -4.94 2.39 8.68
CA ARG A 370 -5.70 1.44 7.85
C ARG A 370 -6.85 0.85 8.63
N SER A 371 -7.98 0.63 7.95
CA SER A 371 -9.09 -0.13 8.52
C SER A 371 -10.03 -0.62 7.41
N SER A 372 -10.51 -1.85 7.54
CA SER A 372 -11.61 -2.35 6.71
C SER A 372 -12.99 -1.77 7.12
N VAL A 373 -13.03 -1.00 8.23
CA VAL A 373 -14.23 -0.36 8.77
C VAL A 373 -14.06 1.16 8.76
N MET A 374 -14.62 1.86 7.78
CA MET A 374 -14.42 3.30 7.58
C MET A 374 -14.68 4.18 8.82
N PRO A 375 -15.75 3.98 9.63
CA PRO A 375 -15.89 4.73 10.87
C PRO A 375 -14.74 4.55 11.85
N ALA A 376 -14.11 3.35 11.92
CA ALA A 376 -12.96 3.07 12.76
C ALA A 376 -11.70 3.78 12.21
N LEU A 377 -11.48 3.76 10.88
CA LEU A 377 -10.40 4.52 10.24
C LEU A 377 -10.45 6.00 10.62
N PHE A 378 -11.62 6.62 10.48
CA PHE A 378 -11.80 8.04 10.83
C PHE A 378 -11.66 8.31 12.35
N ALA A 379 -12.01 7.34 13.19
CA ALA A 379 -11.83 7.46 14.64
C ALA A 379 -10.34 7.47 15.01
N VAL A 380 -9.53 6.59 14.43
CA VAL A 380 -8.07 6.56 14.63
C VAL A 380 -7.43 7.85 14.12
N ARG A 381 -7.75 8.28 12.88
CA ARG A 381 -7.23 9.55 12.33
C ARG A 381 -7.57 10.75 13.22
N ARG A 382 -8.80 10.82 13.76
CA ARG A 382 -9.17 11.88 14.73
C ARG A 382 -8.35 11.81 16.02
N SER A 383 -8.12 10.62 16.57
CA SER A 383 -7.33 10.43 17.78
C SER A 383 -5.90 10.92 17.57
N VAL A 384 -5.27 10.49 16.48
CA VAL A 384 -3.91 10.92 16.10
C VAL A 384 -3.85 12.42 15.87
N THR A 385 -4.82 12.99 15.15
CA THR A 385 -4.92 14.44 14.96
C THR A 385 -5.01 15.18 16.30
N SER A 386 -5.79 14.66 17.24
CA SER A 386 -5.93 15.27 18.56
C SER A 386 -4.60 15.23 19.34
N THR A 387 -3.85 14.12 19.24
CA THR A 387 -2.53 13.97 19.84
C THR A 387 -1.54 14.98 19.26
N PHE A 388 -1.48 15.15 17.93
CA PHE A 388 -0.67 16.16 17.27
C PHE A 388 -1.04 17.58 17.72
N ARG A 389 -2.32 17.90 17.75
CA ARG A 389 -2.81 19.23 18.18
C ARG A 389 -2.50 19.52 19.65
N GLN A 390 -2.59 18.54 20.54
CA GLN A 390 -2.18 18.68 21.94
C GLN A 390 -0.68 18.99 22.07
N ALA A 391 0.15 18.42 21.17
CA ALA A 391 1.55 18.77 21.07
C ALA A 391 1.78 20.13 20.34
N GLY A 392 0.74 20.85 19.95
CA GLY A 392 0.83 22.13 19.25
C GLY A 392 1.32 22.03 17.81
N ALA A 393 1.12 20.88 17.18
CA ALA A 393 1.42 20.70 15.76
C ALA A 393 0.26 21.15 14.87
N SER A 394 0.58 21.69 13.69
CA SER A 394 -0.36 21.82 12.58
C SER A 394 -0.53 20.47 11.92
N VAL A 395 -1.73 20.21 11.37
CA VAL A 395 -2.08 18.92 10.78
C VAL A 395 -2.70 19.16 9.42
N SER A 396 -2.27 18.42 8.42
CA SER A 396 -2.88 18.28 7.09
C SER A 396 -3.22 16.81 6.82
N TYR A 397 -4.05 16.58 5.85
CA TYR A 397 -4.52 15.27 5.47
C TYR A 397 -4.38 15.08 3.97
N ASP A 398 -3.93 13.91 3.58
CA ASP A 398 -4.07 13.46 2.22
C ASP A 398 -5.46 12.85 1.97
N GLU A 399 -5.82 12.68 0.72
CA GLU A 399 -7.03 11.97 0.35
C GLU A 399 -6.98 10.56 0.91
N HIS A 400 -8.11 10.12 1.46
CA HIS A 400 -8.27 8.76 1.92
C HIS A 400 -8.86 7.90 0.81
N TYR A 401 -8.53 6.61 0.80
CA TYR A 401 -9.25 5.64 -0.02
C TYR A 401 -10.16 4.77 0.84
N PRO A 402 -11.33 4.38 0.29
CA PRO A 402 -12.32 3.62 1.06
C PRO A 402 -11.89 2.17 1.27
N GLY A 403 -12.28 1.59 2.40
CA GLY A 403 -12.21 0.17 2.64
C GLY A 403 -13.45 -0.55 2.11
N TRP A 404 -13.28 -1.81 1.82
CA TRP A 404 -14.35 -2.75 1.54
C TRP A 404 -14.47 -3.73 2.71
N LYS A 405 -15.52 -3.56 3.52
CA LYS A 405 -15.73 -4.41 4.70
C LYS A 405 -15.93 -5.87 4.29
N PRO A 406 -15.16 -6.82 4.85
CA PRO A 406 -15.33 -8.22 4.54
C PRO A 406 -16.70 -8.75 4.96
N ASN A 407 -17.26 -9.64 4.12
CA ASN A 407 -18.49 -10.33 4.41
C ASN A 407 -18.35 -11.84 4.16
N PRO A 408 -17.94 -12.64 5.17
CA PRO A 408 -17.80 -14.09 5.04
C PRO A 408 -19.09 -14.82 4.67
N GLU A 409 -20.25 -14.20 4.93
CA GLU A 409 -21.56 -14.75 4.60
C GLU A 409 -22.03 -14.36 3.18
N SER A 410 -21.19 -13.69 2.40
CA SER A 410 -21.52 -13.28 1.03
C SER A 410 -21.92 -14.49 0.18
N PRO A 411 -23.10 -14.48 -0.46
CA PRO A 411 -23.51 -15.57 -1.34
C PRO A 411 -22.58 -15.77 -2.53
N ILE A 412 -22.03 -14.66 -3.08
CA ILE A 412 -21.11 -14.75 -4.19
C ILE A 412 -19.77 -15.35 -3.77
N LEU A 413 -19.25 -15.00 -2.60
CA LEU A 413 -18.04 -15.61 -2.06
C LEU A 413 -18.18 -17.14 -1.95
N LYS A 414 -19.26 -17.61 -1.30
CA LYS A 414 -19.56 -19.05 -1.16
C LYS A 414 -19.66 -19.73 -2.53
N ARG A 415 -20.36 -19.06 -3.47
CA ARG A 415 -20.52 -19.59 -4.82
C ARG A 415 -19.19 -19.69 -5.58
N THR A 416 -18.34 -18.66 -5.47
CA THR A 416 -17.03 -18.65 -6.14
C THR A 416 -16.11 -19.71 -5.54
N ALA A 417 -16.08 -19.86 -4.21
CA ALA A 417 -15.32 -20.91 -3.55
C ALA A 417 -15.78 -22.32 -3.96
N ASP A 418 -17.10 -22.58 -4.00
CA ASP A 418 -17.65 -23.85 -4.47
C ASP A 418 -17.29 -24.16 -5.94
N VAL A 419 -17.24 -23.10 -6.79
CA VAL A 419 -16.83 -23.25 -8.19
C VAL A 419 -15.34 -23.55 -8.29
N TYR A 420 -14.52 -22.82 -7.53
CA TYR A 420 -13.08 -23.03 -7.48
C TYR A 420 -12.74 -24.47 -7.06
N GLU A 421 -13.29 -24.94 -5.93
CA GLU A 421 -13.08 -26.32 -5.46
C GLU A 421 -13.47 -27.36 -6.52
N ARG A 422 -14.60 -27.14 -7.21
CA ARG A 422 -15.07 -28.06 -8.25
C ARG A 422 -14.14 -28.11 -9.48
N VAL A 423 -13.51 -26.97 -9.82
CA VAL A 423 -12.61 -26.86 -11.00
C VAL A 423 -11.22 -27.36 -10.68
N PHE A 424 -10.67 -26.98 -9.53
CA PHE A 424 -9.28 -27.23 -9.17
C PHE A 424 -9.10 -28.39 -8.19
N GLY A 425 -10.17 -28.85 -7.52
CA GLY A 425 -10.14 -29.97 -6.57
C GLY A 425 -9.65 -29.59 -5.17
N GLU A 426 -9.45 -28.32 -4.88
CA GLU A 426 -9.00 -27.79 -3.59
C GLU A 426 -9.78 -26.52 -3.24
N GLN A 427 -9.80 -26.16 -1.95
CA GLN A 427 -10.44 -24.93 -1.48
C GLN A 427 -9.54 -23.73 -1.76
N PRO A 428 -10.10 -22.61 -2.22
CA PRO A 428 -9.32 -21.37 -2.36
C PRO A 428 -8.98 -20.79 -1.00
N GLU A 429 -7.91 -20.03 -0.92
CA GLU A 429 -7.62 -19.19 0.23
C GLU A 429 -8.53 -17.94 0.19
N ILE A 430 -9.18 -17.63 1.33
CA ILE A 430 -10.04 -16.45 1.44
C ILE A 430 -9.25 -15.33 2.10
N CYS A 431 -8.96 -14.30 1.33
CA CYS A 431 -8.05 -13.22 1.68
C CYS A 431 -8.73 -11.86 1.81
N LEU A 432 -7.99 -10.90 2.38
CA LEU A 432 -8.28 -9.47 2.29
C LEU A 432 -7.10 -8.72 1.70
N LEU A 433 -7.38 -7.77 0.84
CA LEU A 433 -6.40 -6.79 0.40
C LEU A 433 -6.14 -5.80 1.54
N TYR A 434 -4.87 -5.63 1.88
CA TYR A 434 -4.43 -4.64 2.86
C TYR A 434 -4.00 -3.33 2.22
N THR A 435 -3.99 -3.28 0.89
CA THR A 435 -3.58 -2.15 0.07
C THR A 435 -4.51 -2.01 -1.12
N SER A 436 -4.51 -0.84 -1.73
CA SER A 436 -5.27 -0.58 -2.96
C SER A 436 -4.56 -1.08 -4.21
N ASP A 437 -3.28 -1.46 -4.09
CA ASP A 437 -2.46 -1.94 -5.19
C ASP A 437 -1.34 -2.83 -4.64
N ALA A 438 -1.27 -4.07 -5.13
CA ALA A 438 -0.22 -5.02 -4.77
C ALA A 438 1.09 -4.74 -5.55
N ALA A 439 1.03 -4.07 -6.69
CA ALA A 439 2.19 -3.77 -7.54
C ALA A 439 3.10 -2.68 -6.94
N ASP A 440 2.55 -1.68 -6.23
CA ASP A 440 3.31 -0.62 -5.55
C ASP A 440 4.21 -1.11 -4.40
N GLU A 441 4.11 -2.39 -4.03
CA GLU A 441 4.72 -2.93 -2.81
C GLU A 441 6.01 -3.71 -3.05
N ARG A 442 6.35 -3.99 -4.30
CA ARG A 442 7.55 -4.74 -4.69
C ARG A 442 8.71 -3.87 -5.20
N GLY A 443 8.68 -2.60 -4.88
CA GLY A 443 9.76 -1.65 -5.21
C GLY A 443 11.00 -1.79 -4.34
#